data_cd4c42ba3fb19e428e6a81fa8624befe
#
_entry.id   cd4c42ba3fb19e428e6a81fa8624befe
#
_cell.length_a   1.000
_cell.length_b   1.000
_cell.length_c   1.000
_cell.angle_alpha   90.00
_cell.angle_beta   90.00
_cell.angle_gamma   90.00
#
_symmetry.space_group_name_H-M   'P 1'
#
loop_
_entity.id
_entity.type
_entity.pdbx_description
1 polymer ?
#
loop_
_entity_poly.entity_id
_entity_poly.type
_entity_poly.pdbx_seq_one_letter_code
_entity_poly.pdbx_strand_id
1 'polypeptide(L)'
;LYEKSNIDDVLAAIADETKHVVVQPAPSVRAALGEEFGYPMGTDVEGKMAAALRRIGFDKVFDTNFSADLTIMEEAHEFLDRVKNKGVLPLMTSCSPGWVKYCEHYYPDQLDHLSSCKSPQQMFGAITKTYYAEKMNIAPEDIVCVSVMPCTAKKFEIQREDQDAGGVPDVDISITTRELARLIRKVGINFRSLPDEGFDD
;
A
#
# COMPACT_ATOMS: atom_id res chain seq x y z
N LEU A 1 -6.31 -11.70 -20.95
CA LEU A 1 -5.59 -11.39 -19.72
C LEU A 1 -6.50 -10.58 -18.80
N TYR A 2 -6.59 -10.95 -17.55
CA TYR A 2 -7.30 -10.22 -16.49
C TYR A 2 -6.47 -10.28 -15.20
N GLU A 3 -6.70 -9.33 -14.28
CA GLU A 3 -6.02 -9.32 -12.99
C GLU A 3 -6.51 -10.48 -12.12
N LYS A 4 -5.60 -11.12 -11.37
CA LYS A 4 -6.00 -12.06 -10.31
C LYS A 4 -6.66 -11.27 -9.19
N SER A 5 -7.90 -11.62 -8.85
CA SER A 5 -8.62 -10.97 -7.76
C SER A 5 -8.13 -11.49 -6.40
N ASN A 6 -7.91 -10.56 -5.47
CA ASN A 6 -7.59 -10.89 -4.08
C ASN A 6 -8.71 -10.45 -3.11
N ILE A 7 -9.93 -10.19 -3.61
CA ILE A 7 -11.07 -9.80 -2.78
C ILE A 7 -11.43 -10.89 -1.77
N ASP A 8 -11.40 -12.15 -2.18
CA ASP A 8 -11.76 -13.25 -1.29
C ASP A 8 -10.68 -13.48 -0.21
N ASP A 9 -9.41 -13.20 -0.52
CA ASP A 9 -8.33 -13.24 0.46
C ASP A 9 -8.52 -12.16 1.54
N VAL A 10 -8.93 -10.94 1.14
CA VAL A 10 -9.27 -9.86 2.08
C VAL A 10 -10.43 -10.24 2.98
N LEU A 11 -11.51 -10.78 2.40
CA LEU A 11 -12.68 -11.20 3.17
C LEU A 11 -12.36 -12.35 4.14
N ALA A 12 -11.49 -13.28 3.73
CA ALA A 12 -11.04 -14.36 4.59
C ALA A 12 -10.20 -13.83 5.77
N ALA A 13 -9.31 -12.86 5.51
CA ALA A 13 -8.52 -12.24 6.57
C ALA A 13 -9.42 -11.50 7.58
N ILE A 14 -10.40 -10.73 7.12
CA ILE A 14 -11.34 -10.01 7.99
C ILE A 14 -12.24 -10.97 8.79
N ALA A 15 -12.57 -12.13 8.23
CA ALA A 15 -13.39 -13.13 8.91
C ALA A 15 -12.62 -13.94 9.96
N ASP A 16 -11.31 -13.88 9.98
CA ASP A 16 -10.46 -14.57 10.96
C ASP A 16 -10.28 -13.67 12.19
N GLU A 17 -11.04 -13.96 13.25
CA GLU A 17 -11.02 -13.21 14.51
C GLU A 17 -9.65 -13.24 15.23
N THR A 18 -8.71 -14.10 14.80
CA THR A 18 -7.34 -14.14 15.35
C THR A 18 -6.41 -13.13 14.70
N LYS A 19 -6.85 -12.49 13.62
CA LYS A 19 -6.03 -11.53 12.86
C LYS A 19 -6.46 -10.09 13.13
N HIS A 20 -5.47 -9.21 13.16
CA HIS A 20 -5.65 -7.77 13.18
C HIS A 20 -5.40 -7.23 11.78
N VAL A 21 -6.46 -6.81 11.10
CA VAL A 21 -6.41 -6.48 9.67
C VAL A 21 -6.36 -4.96 9.49
N VAL A 22 -5.24 -4.47 8.99
CA VAL A 22 -5.03 -3.05 8.70
C VAL A 22 -5.03 -2.79 7.20
N VAL A 23 -5.45 -1.60 6.79
CA VAL A 23 -5.47 -1.21 5.36
C VAL A 23 -4.85 0.14 5.12
N GLN A 24 -4.13 0.25 3.99
CA GLN A 24 -3.49 1.47 3.50
C GLN A 24 -3.89 1.76 2.04
N PRO A 25 -4.80 2.69 1.76
CA PRO A 25 -5.05 3.14 0.40
C PRO A 25 -4.02 4.17 -0.06
N ALA A 26 -3.58 4.02 -1.33
CA ALA A 26 -2.72 5.01 -1.98
C ALA A 26 -3.47 6.33 -2.23
N PRO A 27 -2.77 7.48 -2.27
CA PRO A 27 -3.40 8.80 -2.45
C PRO A 27 -4.29 8.93 -3.69
N SER A 28 -3.92 8.30 -4.80
CA SER A 28 -4.70 8.35 -6.04
C SER A 28 -6.02 7.60 -5.97
N VAL A 29 -6.19 6.68 -5.02
CA VAL A 29 -7.42 5.90 -4.86
C VAL A 29 -8.58 6.80 -4.48
N ARG A 30 -8.38 7.79 -3.60
CA ARG A 30 -9.41 8.75 -3.19
C ARG A 30 -9.95 9.59 -4.33
N ALA A 31 -9.13 9.87 -5.36
CA ALA A 31 -9.52 10.64 -6.53
C ALA A 31 -10.15 9.78 -7.64
N ALA A 32 -9.92 8.47 -7.66
CA ALA A 32 -10.40 7.58 -8.72
C ALA A 32 -11.60 6.72 -8.30
N LEU A 33 -11.72 6.38 -7.02
CA LEU A 33 -12.76 5.49 -6.51
C LEU A 33 -14.18 6.04 -6.73
N GLY A 34 -14.33 7.37 -6.66
CA GLY A 34 -15.62 8.04 -6.84
C GLY A 34 -16.27 7.74 -8.20
N GLU A 35 -15.49 7.62 -9.26
CA GLU A 35 -15.97 7.33 -10.61
C GLU A 35 -16.74 6.01 -10.68
N GLU A 36 -16.31 5.01 -9.94
CA GLU A 36 -16.97 3.70 -9.84
C GLU A 36 -18.37 3.78 -9.21
N PHE A 37 -18.67 4.86 -8.50
CA PHE A 37 -19.95 5.12 -7.83
C PHE A 37 -20.70 6.30 -8.43
N GLY A 38 -20.34 6.74 -9.65
CA GLY A 38 -21.03 7.77 -10.42
C GLY A 38 -20.75 9.20 -9.96
N TYR A 39 -19.62 9.43 -9.30
CA TYR A 39 -19.10 10.79 -9.08
C TYR A 39 -18.38 11.30 -10.33
N PRO A 40 -18.28 12.61 -10.53
CA PRO A 40 -17.43 13.19 -11.56
C PRO A 40 -15.98 12.75 -11.41
N MET A 41 -15.26 12.69 -12.55
CA MET A 41 -13.83 12.34 -12.56
C MET A 41 -13.04 13.25 -11.61
N GLY A 42 -12.14 12.65 -10.82
CA GLY A 42 -11.27 13.36 -9.91
C GLY A 42 -11.96 13.89 -8.64
N THR A 43 -13.23 13.52 -8.39
CA THR A 43 -13.87 13.88 -7.12
C THR A 43 -13.15 13.20 -5.96
N ASP A 44 -12.70 13.99 -5.00
CA ASP A 44 -12.14 13.48 -3.77
C ASP A 44 -13.22 12.81 -2.91
N VAL A 45 -13.03 11.52 -2.65
CA VAL A 45 -13.94 10.72 -1.83
C VAL A 45 -13.22 10.09 -0.63
N GLU A 46 -12.13 10.74 -0.15
CA GLU A 46 -11.30 10.26 0.96
C GLU A 46 -12.13 9.82 2.16
N GLY A 47 -12.98 10.72 2.67
CA GLY A 47 -13.77 10.44 3.86
C GLY A 47 -14.76 9.28 3.67
N LYS A 48 -15.39 9.19 2.50
CA LYS A 48 -16.29 8.06 2.18
C LYS A 48 -15.52 6.75 1.99
N MET A 49 -14.32 6.83 1.45
CA MET A 49 -13.44 5.67 1.31
C MET A 49 -13.03 5.14 2.69
N ALA A 50 -12.60 6.00 3.61
CA ALA A 50 -12.26 5.61 4.97
C ALA A 50 -13.46 4.98 5.70
N ALA A 51 -14.64 5.59 5.60
CA ALA A 51 -15.87 5.05 6.14
C ALA A 51 -16.24 3.68 5.53
N ALA A 52 -16.06 3.51 4.21
CA ALA A 52 -16.32 2.23 3.54
C ALA A 52 -15.39 1.13 4.05
N LEU A 53 -14.10 1.41 4.17
CA LEU A 53 -13.10 0.46 4.64
C LEU A 53 -13.40 -0.01 6.06
N ARG A 54 -13.76 0.90 6.98
CA ARG A 54 -14.20 0.50 8.34
C ARG A 54 -15.45 -0.37 8.33
N ARG A 55 -16.43 -0.07 7.47
CA ARG A 55 -17.65 -0.88 7.36
C ARG A 55 -17.45 -2.22 6.68
N ILE A 56 -16.41 -2.38 5.88
CA ILE A 56 -16.00 -3.70 5.36
C ILE A 56 -15.49 -4.58 6.49
N GLY A 57 -14.90 -3.99 7.54
CA GLY A 57 -14.44 -4.71 8.73
C GLY A 57 -12.94 -4.61 8.99
N PHE A 58 -12.23 -3.68 8.37
CA PHE A 58 -10.84 -3.41 8.72
C PHE A 58 -10.73 -2.82 10.13
N ASP A 59 -9.80 -3.32 10.93
CA ASP A 59 -9.56 -2.86 12.31
C ASP A 59 -8.94 -1.47 12.33
N LYS A 60 -8.08 -1.18 11.36
CA LYS A 60 -7.43 0.12 11.18
C LYS A 60 -7.37 0.53 9.71
N VAL A 61 -7.60 1.81 9.48
CA VAL A 61 -7.56 2.42 8.16
C VAL A 61 -6.57 3.59 8.19
N PHE A 62 -5.37 3.36 7.68
CA PHE A 62 -4.28 4.33 7.68
C PHE A 62 -4.08 4.99 6.31
N ASP A 63 -3.39 6.13 6.27
CA ASP A 63 -3.04 6.80 5.02
C ASP A 63 -1.62 6.41 4.57
N THR A 64 -1.48 5.94 3.32
CA THR A 64 -0.16 5.69 2.71
C THR A 64 0.69 6.97 2.61
N ASN A 65 0.11 8.17 2.70
CA ASN A 65 0.88 9.42 2.72
C ASN A 65 1.91 9.47 3.85
N PHE A 66 1.60 8.92 5.01
CA PHE A 66 2.56 8.80 6.11
C PHE A 66 3.86 8.10 5.67
N SER A 67 3.73 6.96 5.01
CA SER A 67 4.89 6.21 4.53
C SER A 67 5.53 6.83 3.29
N ALA A 68 4.78 7.61 2.51
CA ALA A 68 5.34 8.40 1.42
C ALA A 68 6.26 9.51 1.96
N ASP A 69 5.88 10.20 3.02
CA ASP A 69 6.72 11.19 3.70
C ASP A 69 7.98 10.53 4.26
N LEU A 70 7.85 9.36 4.88
CA LEU A 70 8.99 8.58 5.36
C LEU A 70 9.93 8.19 4.22
N THR A 71 9.38 7.72 3.08
CA THR A 71 10.17 7.38 1.89
C THR A 71 10.95 8.59 1.38
N ILE A 72 10.34 9.78 1.33
CA ILE A 72 11.00 11.02 0.91
C ILE A 72 12.18 11.34 1.85
N MET A 73 12.01 11.18 3.14
CA MET A 73 13.07 11.43 4.12
C MET A 73 14.24 10.46 3.95
N GLU A 74 13.96 9.17 3.81
CA GLU A 74 14.99 8.13 3.66
C GLU A 74 15.72 8.26 2.32
N GLU A 75 15.01 8.48 1.21
CA GLU A 75 15.64 8.71 -0.11
C GLU A 75 16.47 10.00 -0.12
N ALA A 76 16.05 11.04 0.59
CA ALA A 76 16.84 12.26 0.74
C ALA A 76 18.14 12.00 1.52
N HIS A 77 18.10 11.20 2.59
CA HIS A 77 19.28 10.78 3.31
C HIS A 77 20.23 9.96 2.42
N GLU A 78 19.70 8.99 1.69
CA GLU A 78 20.48 8.19 0.75
C GLU A 78 21.13 9.08 -0.33
N PHE A 79 20.37 10.03 -0.90
CA PHE A 79 20.90 10.97 -1.88
C PHE A 79 22.05 11.80 -1.32
N LEU A 80 21.88 12.38 -0.11
CA LEU A 80 22.92 13.16 0.54
C LEU A 80 24.16 12.33 0.85
N ASP A 81 23.98 11.08 1.25
CA ASP A 81 25.07 10.15 1.49
C ASP A 81 25.84 9.86 0.20
N ARG A 82 25.14 9.54 -0.90
CA ARG A 82 25.75 9.34 -2.23
C ARG A 82 26.53 10.57 -2.69
N VAL A 83 26.02 11.78 -2.47
CA VAL A 83 26.71 13.03 -2.81
C VAL A 83 27.98 13.21 -1.99
N LYS A 84 27.92 12.97 -0.68
CA LYS A 84 29.07 13.15 0.24
C LYS A 84 30.16 12.10 0.02
N ASN A 85 29.76 10.85 -0.20
CA ASN A 85 30.64 9.70 -0.26
C ASN A 85 30.99 9.26 -1.69
N LYS A 86 30.67 10.10 -2.70
CA LYS A 86 30.90 9.81 -4.13
C LYS A 86 30.24 8.51 -4.59
N GLY A 87 29.03 8.25 -4.13
CA GLY A 87 28.23 7.14 -4.58
C GLY A 87 27.69 7.34 -5.99
N VAL A 88 26.93 6.38 -6.49
CA VAL A 88 26.41 6.37 -7.86
C VAL A 88 25.29 7.43 -8.00
N LEU A 89 25.48 8.30 -8.99
CA LEU A 89 24.52 9.36 -9.35
C LEU A 89 24.26 9.35 -10.87
N PRO A 90 23.06 9.77 -11.35
CA PRO A 90 21.92 10.23 -10.56
C PRO A 90 21.31 9.12 -9.72
N LEU A 91 20.71 9.46 -8.57
CA LEU A 91 19.85 8.55 -7.82
C LEU A 91 18.48 8.54 -8.51
N MET A 92 17.95 7.35 -8.77
CA MET A 92 16.62 7.14 -9.36
C MET A 92 15.73 6.46 -8.34
N THR A 93 14.50 6.97 -8.16
CA THR A 93 13.56 6.37 -7.21
C THR A 93 13.11 4.97 -7.66
N SER A 94 12.79 4.11 -6.70
CA SER A 94 12.44 2.69 -6.90
C SER A 94 11.02 2.33 -6.48
N CYS A 95 10.16 3.32 -6.22
CA CYS A 95 8.81 3.09 -5.71
C CYS A 95 7.82 2.50 -6.75
N SER A 96 8.19 2.48 -8.04
CA SER A 96 7.38 1.87 -9.11
C SER A 96 7.91 0.50 -9.48
N PRO A 97 7.23 -0.60 -9.14
CA PRO A 97 7.70 -1.95 -9.44
C PRO A 97 7.76 -2.24 -10.94
N GLY A 98 6.94 -1.58 -11.74
CA GLY A 98 7.02 -1.67 -13.20
C GLY A 98 8.30 -1.06 -13.76
N TRP A 99 8.74 0.08 -13.21
CA TRP A 99 10.01 0.71 -13.54
C TRP A 99 11.20 -0.16 -13.10
N VAL A 100 11.19 -0.64 -11.86
CA VAL A 100 12.26 -1.51 -11.35
C VAL A 100 12.39 -2.75 -12.22
N LYS A 101 11.28 -3.41 -12.53
CA LYS A 101 11.28 -4.61 -13.40
C LYS A 101 11.78 -4.32 -14.81
N TYR A 102 11.42 -3.18 -15.37
CA TYR A 102 11.92 -2.71 -16.66
C TYR A 102 13.44 -2.51 -16.62
N CYS A 103 13.96 -1.86 -15.57
CA CYS A 103 15.38 -1.65 -15.37
C CYS A 103 16.13 -2.99 -15.25
N GLU A 104 15.62 -3.93 -14.44
CA GLU A 104 16.20 -5.27 -14.29
C GLU A 104 16.36 -6.01 -15.61
N HIS A 105 15.38 -5.88 -16.53
CA HIS A 105 15.39 -6.60 -17.80
C HIS A 105 16.19 -5.92 -18.90
N TYR A 106 16.11 -4.60 -18.99
CA TYR A 106 16.63 -3.87 -20.14
C TYR A 106 17.87 -3.03 -19.84
N TYR A 107 18.07 -2.70 -18.57
CA TYR A 107 19.17 -1.84 -18.11
C TYR A 107 19.81 -2.35 -16.83
N PRO A 108 20.25 -3.63 -16.77
CA PRO A 108 20.82 -4.22 -15.56
C PRO A 108 22.06 -3.46 -15.07
N ASP A 109 22.81 -2.84 -15.99
CA ASP A 109 23.99 -2.03 -15.64
C ASP A 109 23.64 -0.70 -14.94
N GLN A 110 22.36 -0.33 -14.87
CA GLN A 110 21.88 0.88 -14.22
C GLN A 110 21.23 0.62 -12.84
N LEU A 111 21.21 -0.62 -12.38
CA LEU A 111 20.54 -0.97 -11.11
C LEU A 111 21.13 -0.24 -9.91
N ASP A 112 22.44 0.03 -9.91
CA ASP A 112 23.11 0.78 -8.86
C ASP A 112 22.64 2.23 -8.72
N HIS A 113 21.97 2.76 -9.77
CA HIS A 113 21.35 4.08 -9.73
C HIS A 113 20.02 4.08 -8.98
N LEU A 114 19.35 2.93 -8.82
CA LEU A 114 18.09 2.86 -8.12
C LEU A 114 18.28 3.13 -6.63
N SER A 115 17.28 3.77 -6.01
CA SER A 115 17.22 3.90 -4.56
C SER A 115 17.12 2.52 -3.91
N SER A 116 17.80 2.35 -2.80
CA SER A 116 17.70 1.17 -1.96
C SER A 116 16.47 1.18 -1.04
N CYS A 117 15.75 2.29 -1.00
CA CYS A 117 14.57 2.45 -0.15
C CYS A 117 13.40 1.60 -0.65
N LYS A 118 12.67 1.00 0.29
CA LYS A 118 11.39 0.37 0.00
C LYS A 118 10.38 1.40 -0.53
N SER A 119 9.42 0.96 -1.34
CA SER A 119 8.33 1.83 -1.76
C SER A 119 7.46 2.26 -0.57
N PRO A 120 6.68 3.36 -0.67
CA PRO A 120 5.74 3.74 0.38
C PRO A 120 4.81 2.62 0.81
N GLN A 121 4.34 1.77 -0.12
CA GLN A 121 3.56 0.59 0.21
C GLN A 121 4.30 -0.35 1.16
N GLN A 122 5.54 -0.66 0.86
CA GLN A 122 6.36 -1.59 1.63
C GLN A 122 6.90 -0.95 2.92
N MET A 123 7.25 0.33 2.89
CA MET A 123 7.63 1.06 4.12
C MET A 123 6.48 1.07 5.14
N PHE A 124 5.26 1.31 4.68
CA PHE A 124 4.08 1.22 5.55
C PHE A 124 3.97 -0.18 6.17
N GLY A 125 4.07 -1.23 5.35
CA GLY A 125 4.02 -2.61 5.81
C GLY A 125 5.12 -2.92 6.84
N ALA A 126 6.36 -2.52 6.54
CA ALA A 126 7.49 -2.70 7.45
C ALA A 126 7.26 -2.03 8.82
N ILE A 127 6.81 -0.77 8.83
CA ILE A 127 6.49 -0.05 10.08
C ILE A 127 5.31 -0.72 10.81
N THR A 128 4.32 -1.19 10.07
CA THR A 128 3.16 -1.89 10.64
C THR A 128 3.57 -3.20 11.30
N LYS A 129 4.43 -3.98 10.66
CA LYS A 129 4.91 -5.29 11.17
C LYS A 129 5.98 -5.15 12.27
N THR A 130 6.55 -3.97 12.46
CA THR A 130 7.59 -3.72 13.49
C THR A 130 7.07 -2.77 14.57
N TYR A 131 7.15 -1.47 14.32
CA TYR A 131 6.82 -0.43 15.31
C TYR A 131 5.37 -0.50 15.80
N TYR A 132 4.40 -0.59 14.86
CA TYR A 132 2.98 -0.66 15.23
C TYR A 132 2.67 -1.96 15.97
N ALA A 133 3.20 -3.09 15.51
CA ALA A 133 3.06 -4.40 16.15
C ALA A 133 3.55 -4.35 17.62
N GLU A 134 4.74 -3.79 17.85
CA GLU A 134 5.30 -3.58 19.19
C GLU A 134 4.42 -2.66 20.04
N LYS A 135 4.03 -1.50 19.49
CA LYS A 135 3.19 -0.51 20.19
C LYS A 135 1.84 -1.07 20.61
N MET A 136 1.24 -1.91 19.79
CA MET A 136 -0.06 -2.55 20.04
C MET A 136 0.07 -3.87 20.81
N ASN A 137 1.28 -4.36 21.02
CA ASN A 137 1.56 -5.68 21.61
C ASN A 137 0.84 -6.83 20.87
N ILE A 138 0.92 -6.77 19.53
CA ILE A 138 0.40 -7.79 18.62
C ILE A 138 1.58 -8.46 17.93
N ALA A 139 1.55 -9.79 17.80
CA ALA A 139 2.60 -10.48 17.05
C ALA A 139 2.56 -10.10 15.57
N PRO A 140 3.69 -9.82 14.90
CA PRO A 140 3.71 -9.40 13.50
C PRO A 140 2.96 -10.36 12.55
N GLU A 141 3.00 -11.65 12.81
CA GLU A 141 2.29 -12.71 12.08
C GLU A 141 0.78 -12.67 12.25
N ASP A 142 0.27 -12.01 13.30
CA ASP A 142 -1.16 -11.84 13.54
C ASP A 142 -1.72 -10.55 12.94
N ILE A 143 -0.86 -9.69 12.40
CA ILE A 143 -1.27 -8.52 11.64
C ILE A 143 -1.34 -8.88 10.15
N VAL A 144 -2.46 -8.61 9.52
CA VAL A 144 -2.62 -8.68 8.05
C VAL A 144 -2.62 -7.27 7.49
N CYS A 145 -1.57 -6.90 6.78
CA CYS A 145 -1.45 -5.61 6.11
C CYS A 145 -2.02 -5.69 4.69
N VAL A 146 -3.08 -4.95 4.43
CA VAL A 146 -3.73 -4.88 3.12
C VAL A 146 -3.42 -3.53 2.47
N SER A 147 -3.00 -3.52 1.21
CA SER A 147 -2.83 -2.31 0.43
C SER A 147 -3.91 -2.15 -0.64
N VAL A 148 -4.36 -0.92 -0.86
CA VAL A 148 -5.23 -0.57 -1.99
C VAL A 148 -4.46 0.34 -2.93
N MET A 149 -4.13 -0.17 -4.13
CA MET A 149 -3.20 0.51 -5.04
C MET A 149 -3.82 0.70 -6.43
N PRO A 150 -3.43 1.75 -7.17
CA PRO A 150 -3.95 1.99 -8.52
C PRO A 150 -3.27 1.10 -9.59
N CYS A 151 -2.40 0.19 -9.20
CA CYS A 151 -1.49 -0.52 -10.08
C CYS A 151 -1.44 -2.02 -9.74
N THR A 152 -1.63 -2.88 -10.75
CA THR A 152 -1.50 -4.33 -10.58
C THR A 152 -0.06 -4.79 -10.32
N ALA A 153 0.94 -4.01 -10.72
CA ALA A 153 2.35 -4.30 -10.43
C ALA A 153 2.67 -4.28 -8.93
N LYS A 154 1.86 -3.60 -8.11
CA LYS A 154 1.98 -3.63 -6.65
C LYS A 154 1.67 -5.01 -6.05
N LYS A 155 0.83 -5.80 -6.72
CA LYS A 155 0.61 -7.21 -6.36
C LYS A 155 1.85 -8.07 -6.60
N PHE A 156 2.65 -7.73 -7.60
CA PHE A 156 3.94 -8.38 -7.85
C PHE A 156 4.99 -7.93 -6.82
N GLU A 157 5.00 -6.64 -6.48
CA GLU A 157 5.97 -6.09 -5.52
C GLU A 157 5.90 -6.81 -4.16
N ILE A 158 4.70 -7.07 -3.63
CA ILE A 158 4.54 -7.76 -2.33
C ILE A 158 5.00 -9.23 -2.33
N GLN A 159 5.28 -9.80 -3.51
CA GLN A 159 5.73 -11.19 -3.66
C GLN A 159 7.25 -11.31 -3.84
N ARG A 160 7.97 -10.19 -3.84
CA ARG A 160 9.44 -10.19 -3.95
C ARG A 160 10.05 -10.68 -2.64
N GLU A 161 11.15 -11.44 -2.76
CA GLU A 161 11.83 -12.07 -1.62
C GLU A 161 12.46 -11.06 -0.66
N ASP A 162 12.73 -9.83 -1.12
CA ASP A 162 13.37 -8.75 -0.35
C ASP A 162 12.35 -7.82 0.35
N GLN A 163 11.06 -8.18 0.36
CA GLN A 163 9.99 -7.35 0.91
C GLN A 163 9.43 -7.96 2.21
N ASP A 164 10.32 -8.15 3.17
CA ASP A 164 9.97 -8.57 4.52
C ASP A 164 10.65 -7.69 5.59
N ALA A 165 10.04 -7.60 6.76
CA ALA A 165 10.59 -6.97 7.93
C ALA A 165 10.55 -7.98 9.08
N GLY A 166 11.71 -8.61 9.35
CA GLY A 166 11.82 -9.55 10.46
C GLY A 166 11.22 -10.93 10.22
N GLY A 167 11.18 -11.38 8.96
CA GLY A 167 10.81 -12.75 8.60
C GLY A 167 9.31 -12.94 8.30
N VAL A 168 8.55 -11.85 8.26
CA VAL A 168 7.14 -11.84 7.78
C VAL A 168 7.00 -10.85 6.64
N PRO A 169 6.12 -11.10 5.65
CA PRO A 169 5.88 -10.15 4.58
C PRO A 169 5.46 -8.77 5.11
N ASP A 170 5.99 -7.69 4.52
CA ASP A 170 5.59 -6.33 4.90
C ASP A 170 4.10 -6.10 4.59
N VAL A 171 3.67 -6.49 3.40
CA VAL A 171 2.28 -6.39 2.94
C VAL A 171 1.80 -7.77 2.52
N ASP A 172 0.70 -8.22 3.10
CA ASP A 172 0.17 -9.58 2.88
C ASP A 172 -0.72 -9.66 1.65
N ILE A 173 -1.57 -8.64 1.43
CA ILE A 173 -2.55 -8.62 0.35
C ILE A 173 -2.54 -7.25 -0.33
N SER A 174 -2.58 -7.23 -1.65
CA SER A 174 -2.75 -6.00 -2.43
C SER A 174 -3.96 -6.10 -3.34
N ILE A 175 -4.86 -5.12 -3.25
CA ILE A 175 -6.02 -4.99 -4.12
C ILE A 175 -5.96 -3.69 -4.92
N THR A 176 -6.58 -3.68 -6.09
CA THR A 176 -6.66 -2.49 -6.93
C THR A 176 -7.83 -1.59 -6.54
N THR A 177 -7.84 -0.35 -7.02
CA THR A 177 -9.00 0.57 -6.87
C THR A 177 -10.30 -0.06 -7.37
N ARG A 178 -10.25 -0.79 -8.49
CA ARG A 178 -11.42 -1.49 -9.04
C ARG A 178 -11.86 -2.67 -8.18
N GLU A 179 -10.91 -3.39 -7.58
CA GLU A 179 -11.23 -4.45 -6.62
C GLU A 179 -11.88 -3.88 -5.37
N LEU A 180 -11.39 -2.75 -4.84
CA LEU A 180 -12.04 -2.08 -3.72
C LEU A 180 -13.49 -1.70 -4.06
N ALA A 181 -13.75 -1.13 -5.24
CA ALA A 181 -15.11 -0.81 -5.66
C ALA A 181 -16.00 -2.06 -5.75
N ARG A 182 -15.47 -3.16 -6.27
CA ARG A 182 -16.18 -4.46 -6.31
C ARG A 182 -16.43 -5.02 -4.92
N LEU A 183 -15.46 -4.91 -4.02
CA LEU A 183 -15.57 -5.34 -2.62
C LEU A 183 -16.66 -4.56 -1.90
N ILE A 184 -16.69 -3.22 -2.01
CA ILE A 184 -17.72 -2.36 -1.43
C ILE A 184 -19.13 -2.78 -1.92
N ARG A 185 -19.29 -3.05 -3.22
CA ARG A 185 -20.56 -3.55 -3.78
C ARG A 185 -20.90 -4.96 -3.28
N LYS A 186 -19.91 -5.85 -3.19
CA LYS A 186 -20.08 -7.25 -2.76
C LYS A 186 -20.61 -7.34 -1.33
N VAL A 187 -20.15 -6.47 -0.44
CA VAL A 187 -20.61 -6.42 0.95
C VAL A 187 -21.87 -5.57 1.15
N GLY A 188 -22.45 -5.02 0.07
CA GLY A 188 -23.74 -4.34 0.09
C GLY A 188 -23.71 -2.91 0.65
N ILE A 189 -22.53 -2.26 0.67
CA ILE A 189 -22.39 -0.88 1.16
C ILE A 189 -22.89 0.11 0.12
N ASN A 190 -23.84 0.99 0.51
CA ASN A 190 -24.25 2.14 -0.29
C ASN A 190 -23.21 3.26 -0.12
N PHE A 191 -22.19 3.28 -0.98
CA PHE A 191 -21.06 4.19 -0.89
C PHE A 191 -21.47 5.67 -0.86
N ARG A 192 -22.46 6.05 -1.67
CA ARG A 192 -22.90 7.45 -1.77
C ARG A 192 -23.56 8.00 -0.50
N SER A 193 -24.14 7.14 0.31
CA SER A 193 -24.81 7.52 1.57
C SER A 193 -23.87 7.52 2.79
N LEU A 194 -22.61 7.14 2.61
CA LEU A 194 -21.65 7.12 3.71
C LEU A 194 -21.34 8.54 4.21
N PRO A 195 -21.17 8.73 5.52
CA PRO A 195 -20.57 9.95 6.06
C PRO A 195 -19.08 10.01 5.65
N ASP A 196 -18.48 11.17 5.77
CA ASP A 196 -17.04 11.31 5.67
C ASP A 196 -16.40 11.04 7.03
N GLU A 197 -15.37 10.20 7.05
CA GLU A 197 -14.57 9.84 8.24
C GLU A 197 -13.09 10.08 7.94
N GLY A 198 -12.29 10.36 8.99
CA GLY A 198 -10.83 10.50 8.85
C GLY A 198 -10.11 9.16 8.85
N PHE A 199 -8.83 9.16 8.51
CA PHE A 199 -7.94 8.02 8.77
C PHE A 199 -7.66 7.85 10.26
N ASP A 200 -7.18 6.67 10.64
CA ASP A 200 -6.67 6.42 11.98
C ASP A 200 -5.26 7.02 12.16
N ASP A 201 -4.92 7.42 13.41
CA ASP A 201 -3.63 7.95 13.82
C ASP A 201 -2.67 6.84 14.26
#